data_f34617b06e0e2627ad1b17f6b7ef2258
#
_entry.id   f34617b06e0e2627ad1b17f6b7ef2258
#
_cell.length_a   1.000
_cell.length_b   1.000
_cell.length_c   1.000
_cell.angle_alpha   90.00
_cell.angle_beta   90.00
_cell.angle_gamma   90.00
#
_symmetry.space_group_name_H-M   'P 1'
#
loop_
_entity.id
_entity.type
_entity.pdbx_description
1 polymer ?
#
loop_
_entity_poly.entity_id
_entity_poly.type
_entity_poly.pdbx_seq_one_letter_code
_entity_poly.pdbx_strand_id
1 'polypeptide(L)'
;ARRAGSTSASPGEPPPAPSSGAKPDLEGAIRKGVAYLVKAQNKDGSWGTHESPRPGEVLASIPGSQEAFRVATTALCVMALRDSNQRTQPVLSAVERGLDFLLADFDVKRQSGMEHYNVWSFGYALQCFGEEIARNPEALRVPQLRAASARIVERLGQYQTLDGGWGYLSLDAVPTYQPSFTSMSLTTATMLVGMGRARDV
;
A
#
# COMPACT_ATOMS: atom_id res chain seq x y z
N ALA A 1 -0.89 -3.62 -56.11
CA ALA A 1 -0.80 -4.29 -54.84
C ALA A 1 0.62 -4.20 -54.33
N ARG A 2 0.92 -3.28 -53.36
CA ARG A 2 2.20 -3.22 -52.66
C ARG A 2 2.02 -3.83 -51.27
N ARG A 3 2.73 -4.91 -50.99
CA ARG A 3 2.84 -5.51 -49.64
C ARG A 3 3.68 -4.55 -48.75
N ALA A 4 3.11 -4.13 -47.65
CA ALA A 4 3.85 -3.48 -46.56
C ALA A 4 4.61 -4.56 -45.79
N GLY A 5 5.95 -4.45 -45.73
CA GLY A 5 6.80 -5.33 -44.95
C GLY A 5 6.70 -4.92 -43.45
N SER A 6 6.29 -5.89 -42.63
CA SER A 6 6.39 -5.74 -41.17
C SER A 6 7.85 -5.96 -40.74
N THR A 7 8.53 -4.93 -40.29
CA THR A 7 9.81 -5.06 -39.58
C THR A 7 9.52 -5.53 -38.16
N SER A 8 9.76 -6.82 -37.89
CA SER A 8 9.81 -7.33 -36.51
C SER A 8 11.07 -6.79 -35.85
N ALA A 9 10.91 -5.95 -34.83
CA ALA A 9 11.99 -5.59 -33.95
C ALA A 9 12.43 -6.85 -33.16
N SER A 10 13.69 -7.22 -33.28
CA SER A 10 14.29 -8.27 -32.43
C SER A 10 14.19 -7.86 -30.95
N PRO A 11 13.89 -8.81 -30.04
CA PRO A 11 13.97 -8.57 -28.61
C PRO A 11 15.38 -8.09 -28.27
N GLY A 12 15.50 -6.93 -27.64
CA GLY A 12 16.78 -6.40 -27.18
C GLY A 12 17.46 -7.42 -26.25
N GLU A 13 18.77 -7.58 -26.46
CA GLU A 13 19.62 -8.44 -25.63
C GLU A 13 19.45 -8.05 -24.15
N PRO A 14 19.27 -9.01 -23.23
CA PRO A 14 19.16 -8.70 -21.81
C PRO A 14 20.45 -8.01 -21.33
N PRO A 15 20.35 -7.03 -20.40
CA PRO A 15 21.53 -6.36 -19.88
C PRO A 15 22.52 -7.38 -19.30
N PRO A 16 23.84 -7.16 -19.48
CA PRO A 16 24.85 -8.10 -18.99
C PRO A 16 24.69 -8.32 -17.49
N ALA A 17 24.79 -9.58 -17.07
CA ALA A 17 24.75 -9.94 -15.66
C ALA A 17 25.83 -9.17 -14.89
N PRO A 18 25.55 -8.67 -13.66
CA PRO A 18 26.53 -7.97 -12.88
C PRO A 18 27.76 -8.86 -12.66
N SER A 19 28.94 -8.33 -12.92
CA SER A 19 30.19 -9.03 -12.75
C SER A 19 30.34 -9.53 -11.31
N SER A 20 30.50 -10.85 -11.15
CA SER A 20 30.67 -11.52 -9.87
C SER A 20 31.94 -11.04 -9.18
N GLY A 21 31.83 -10.18 -8.17
CA GLY A 21 32.98 -9.78 -7.36
C GLY A 21 32.90 -8.45 -6.62
N ALA A 22 32.07 -7.52 -7.05
CA ALA A 22 31.85 -6.27 -6.30
C ALA A 22 30.85 -6.48 -5.20
N LYS A 23 31.18 -6.10 -3.94
CA LYS A 23 30.18 -6.05 -2.86
C LYS A 23 29.03 -5.14 -3.30
N PRO A 24 27.75 -5.56 -3.09
CA PRO A 24 26.61 -4.71 -3.42
C PRO A 24 26.73 -3.35 -2.70
N ASP A 25 26.65 -2.25 -3.45
CA ASP A 25 26.55 -0.90 -2.86
C ASP A 25 25.14 -0.69 -2.29
N LEU A 26 24.89 -1.27 -1.12
CA LEU A 26 23.59 -1.21 -0.43
C LEU A 26 23.22 0.25 -0.12
N GLU A 27 24.15 1.03 0.38
CA GLU A 27 23.89 2.43 0.73
C GLU A 27 23.57 3.27 -0.51
N GLY A 28 24.29 3.02 -1.62
CA GLY A 28 23.98 3.66 -2.89
C GLY A 28 22.63 3.26 -3.45
N ALA A 29 22.24 2.00 -3.30
CA ALA A 29 20.91 1.53 -3.69
C ALA A 29 19.81 2.19 -2.85
N ILE A 30 19.98 2.25 -1.53
CA ILE A 30 19.05 2.94 -0.62
C ILE A 30 18.90 4.41 -1.01
N ARG A 31 20.00 5.14 -1.19
CA ARG A 31 19.96 6.56 -1.61
C ARG A 31 19.21 6.77 -2.91
N LYS A 32 19.42 5.92 -3.90
CA LYS A 32 18.71 5.98 -5.19
C LYS A 32 17.21 5.69 -5.03
N GLY A 33 16.85 4.70 -4.22
CA GLY A 33 15.48 4.36 -3.90
C GLY A 33 14.74 5.51 -3.21
N VAL A 34 15.35 6.12 -2.21
CA VAL A 34 14.80 7.30 -1.51
C VAL A 34 14.60 8.47 -2.47
N ALA A 35 15.60 8.79 -3.29
CA ALA A 35 15.50 9.87 -4.29
C ALA A 35 14.34 9.60 -5.29
N TYR A 36 14.18 8.35 -5.70
CA TYR A 36 13.06 7.95 -6.55
C TYR A 36 11.72 8.19 -5.86
N LEU A 37 11.54 7.71 -4.62
CA LEU A 37 10.28 7.86 -3.89
C LEU A 37 9.92 9.33 -3.67
N VAL A 38 10.87 10.16 -3.26
CA VAL A 38 10.64 11.61 -3.08
C VAL A 38 10.18 12.27 -4.39
N LYS A 39 10.78 11.89 -5.53
CA LYS A 39 10.42 12.42 -6.84
C LYS A 39 9.08 11.89 -7.35
N ALA A 40 8.74 10.63 -7.04
CA ALA A 40 7.56 9.93 -7.54
C ALA A 40 6.29 10.23 -6.75
N GLN A 41 6.37 11.02 -5.67
CA GLN A 41 5.20 11.38 -4.86
C GLN A 41 4.23 12.26 -5.65
N ASN A 42 2.95 11.92 -5.60
CA ASN A 42 1.87 12.69 -6.19
C ASN A 42 1.67 14.03 -5.45
N LYS A 43 0.97 14.96 -6.09
CA LYS A 43 0.68 16.30 -5.51
C LYS A 43 -0.15 16.21 -4.22
N ASP A 44 -1.02 15.21 -4.10
CA ASP A 44 -1.87 14.95 -2.94
C ASP A 44 -1.15 14.22 -1.80
N GLY A 45 0.13 13.93 -1.95
CA GLY A 45 0.93 13.22 -0.96
C GLY A 45 0.95 11.70 -1.10
N SER A 46 0.16 11.12 -1.97
CA SER A 46 0.12 9.68 -2.22
C SER A 46 1.26 9.18 -3.12
N TRP A 47 1.39 7.85 -3.20
CA TRP A 47 2.15 7.16 -4.24
C TRP A 47 1.26 6.17 -4.99
N GLY A 48 1.58 5.91 -6.24
CA GLY A 48 0.81 5.05 -7.12
C GLY A 48 -0.26 5.81 -7.89
N THR A 49 -1.11 5.09 -8.60
CA THR A 49 -2.18 5.64 -9.43
C THR A 49 -3.52 4.99 -9.09
N HIS A 50 -4.61 5.73 -9.27
CA HIS A 50 -5.97 5.19 -9.24
C HIS A 50 -6.40 4.60 -10.59
N GLU A 51 -5.61 4.79 -11.63
CA GLU A 51 -5.85 4.20 -12.94
C GLU A 51 -5.31 2.79 -13.02
N SER A 52 -6.06 1.88 -13.65
CA SER A 52 -5.55 0.54 -13.91
C SER A 52 -4.45 0.60 -14.98
N PRO A 53 -3.24 0.10 -14.68
CA PRO A 53 -2.19 0.03 -15.68
C PRO A 53 -2.49 -0.98 -16.79
N ARG A 54 -3.53 -1.80 -16.62
CA ARG A 54 -3.96 -2.85 -17.57
C ARG A 54 -5.48 -2.82 -17.72
N PRO A 55 -6.01 -1.93 -18.56
CA PRO A 55 -7.46 -1.68 -18.70
C PRO A 55 -8.29 -2.89 -19.13
N GLY A 56 -7.72 -4.02 -19.44
CA GLY A 56 -8.45 -5.23 -19.83
C GLY A 56 -8.47 -6.35 -18.78
N GLU A 57 -7.81 -6.17 -17.64
CA GLU A 57 -7.77 -7.20 -16.60
C GLU A 57 -9.00 -7.10 -15.67
N VAL A 58 -9.81 -8.17 -15.67
CA VAL A 58 -11.09 -8.22 -14.93
C VAL A 58 -10.92 -8.04 -13.42
N LEU A 59 -9.84 -8.54 -12.83
CA LEU A 59 -9.60 -8.46 -11.38
C LEU A 59 -9.23 -7.06 -10.88
N ALA A 60 -8.70 -6.20 -11.77
CA ALA A 60 -8.37 -4.81 -11.44
C ALA A 60 -9.52 -3.84 -11.75
N SER A 61 -10.61 -4.32 -12.32
CA SER A 61 -11.67 -3.48 -12.90
C SER A 61 -12.80 -3.12 -11.94
N ILE A 62 -12.84 -3.66 -10.72
CA ILE A 62 -13.84 -3.23 -9.73
C ILE A 62 -13.53 -1.79 -9.32
N PRO A 63 -14.46 -0.83 -9.55
CA PRO A 63 -14.24 0.56 -9.24
C PRO A 63 -13.75 0.78 -7.81
N GLY A 64 -12.66 1.52 -7.65
CA GLY A 64 -12.03 1.81 -6.37
C GLY A 64 -10.98 0.79 -5.89
N SER A 65 -10.76 -0.34 -6.56
CA SER A 65 -9.71 -1.29 -6.19
C SER A 65 -8.32 -0.65 -6.26
N GLN A 66 -8.07 0.18 -7.27
CA GLN A 66 -6.80 0.90 -7.42
C GLN A 66 -6.56 1.91 -6.29
N GLU A 67 -7.62 2.52 -5.73
CA GLU A 67 -7.50 3.38 -4.55
C GLU A 67 -7.03 2.60 -3.32
N ALA A 68 -7.52 1.39 -3.10
CA ALA A 68 -7.05 0.55 -2.00
C ALA A 68 -5.55 0.22 -2.16
N PHE A 69 -5.09 -0.09 -3.36
CA PHE A 69 -3.67 -0.29 -3.63
C PHE A 69 -2.85 1.01 -3.50
N ARG A 70 -3.42 2.14 -3.88
CA ARG A 70 -2.77 3.44 -3.75
C ARG A 70 -2.54 3.82 -2.28
N VAL A 71 -3.52 3.58 -1.41
CA VAL A 71 -3.38 3.72 0.05
C VAL A 71 -2.30 2.78 0.59
N ALA A 72 -2.36 1.49 0.24
CA ALA A 72 -1.37 0.49 0.65
C ALA A 72 0.05 0.88 0.20
N THR A 73 0.20 1.31 -1.06
CA THR A 73 1.49 1.77 -1.61
C THR A 73 2.00 3.00 -0.87
N THR A 74 1.12 3.94 -0.54
CA THR A 74 1.49 5.15 0.21
C THR A 74 2.02 4.79 1.60
N ALA A 75 1.34 3.90 2.31
CA ALA A 75 1.79 3.42 3.62
C ALA A 75 3.18 2.76 3.55
N LEU A 76 3.39 1.88 2.56
CA LEU A 76 4.70 1.25 2.32
C LEU A 76 5.79 2.28 2.00
N CYS A 77 5.51 3.30 1.19
CA CYS A 77 6.46 4.36 0.87
C CYS A 77 6.83 5.20 2.09
N VAL A 78 5.85 5.55 2.94
CA VAL A 78 6.09 6.26 4.20
C VAL A 78 7.01 5.45 5.11
N MET A 79 6.70 4.18 5.34
CA MET A 79 7.53 3.29 6.17
C MET A 79 8.95 3.15 5.59
N ALA A 80 9.09 2.94 4.30
CA ALA A 80 10.40 2.82 3.63
C ALA A 80 11.23 4.10 3.75
N LEU A 81 10.63 5.29 3.60
CA LEU A 81 11.30 6.57 3.79
C LEU A 81 11.76 6.76 5.25
N ARG A 82 10.95 6.37 6.22
CA ARG A 82 11.32 6.38 7.65
C ARG A 82 12.47 5.44 7.95
N ASP A 83 12.43 4.21 7.43
CA ASP A 83 13.42 3.17 7.67
C ASP A 83 14.75 3.43 6.96
N SER A 84 14.76 4.25 5.90
CA SER A 84 15.98 4.67 5.23
C SER A 84 16.94 5.47 6.11
N ASN A 85 16.49 5.95 7.28
CA ASN A 85 17.21 6.83 8.20
C ASN A 85 17.71 8.15 7.59
N GLN A 86 17.27 8.50 6.38
CA GLN A 86 17.58 9.79 5.77
C GLN A 86 16.65 10.88 6.34
N ARG A 87 17.25 11.96 6.88
CA ARG A 87 16.51 13.05 7.56
C ARG A 87 16.63 14.37 6.79
N THR A 88 16.71 14.32 5.48
CA THR A 88 16.71 15.54 4.65
C THR A 88 15.31 16.16 4.60
N GLN A 89 15.23 17.49 4.43
CA GLN A 89 13.95 18.19 4.36
C GLN A 89 12.99 17.62 3.29
N PRO A 90 13.45 17.26 2.07
CA PRO A 90 12.56 16.62 1.09
C PRO A 90 11.96 15.29 1.57
N VAL A 91 12.74 14.44 2.26
CA VAL A 91 12.26 13.18 2.82
C VAL A 91 11.23 13.42 3.92
N LEU A 92 11.54 14.31 4.88
CA LEU A 92 10.61 14.64 5.97
C LEU A 92 9.28 15.19 5.42
N SER A 93 9.35 16.13 4.47
CA SER A 93 8.15 16.69 3.84
C SER A 93 7.36 15.63 3.06
N ALA A 94 8.02 14.69 2.41
CA ALA A 94 7.34 13.61 1.69
C ALA A 94 6.59 12.68 2.65
N VAL A 95 7.21 12.33 3.77
CA VAL A 95 6.57 11.52 4.82
C VAL A 95 5.35 12.23 5.39
N GLU A 96 5.46 13.51 5.77
CA GLU A 96 4.33 14.26 6.35
C GLU A 96 3.14 14.32 5.38
N ARG A 97 3.36 14.63 4.10
CA ARG A 97 2.28 14.63 3.10
C ARG A 97 1.68 13.23 2.90
N GLY A 98 2.51 12.17 2.95
CA GLY A 98 2.03 10.79 2.89
C GLY A 98 1.12 10.43 4.06
N LEU A 99 1.49 10.84 5.26
CA LEU A 99 0.66 10.65 6.47
C LEU A 99 -0.65 11.45 6.40
N ASP A 100 -0.61 12.68 5.88
CA ASP A 100 -1.82 13.47 5.67
C ASP A 100 -2.79 12.77 4.70
N PHE A 101 -2.29 12.27 3.58
CA PHE A 101 -3.07 11.47 2.65
C PHE A 101 -3.66 10.23 3.31
N LEU A 102 -2.86 9.44 4.04
CA LEU A 102 -3.34 8.23 4.70
C LEU A 102 -4.44 8.52 5.72
N LEU A 103 -4.31 9.57 6.53
CA LEU A 103 -5.33 9.95 7.50
C LEU A 103 -6.65 10.38 6.84
N ALA A 104 -6.59 10.98 5.66
CA ALA A 104 -7.78 11.38 4.90
C ALA A 104 -8.46 10.21 4.19
N ASP A 105 -7.69 9.29 3.60
CA ASP A 105 -8.16 8.37 2.58
C ASP A 105 -7.97 6.88 2.88
N PHE A 106 -7.54 6.47 4.10
CA PHE A 106 -7.33 5.05 4.42
C PHE A 106 -8.59 4.19 4.26
N ASP A 107 -9.76 4.76 4.54
CA ASP A 107 -11.06 4.08 4.43
C ASP A 107 -11.65 4.34 3.05
N VAL A 108 -11.16 3.60 2.07
CA VAL A 108 -11.57 3.77 0.66
C VAL A 108 -13.05 3.50 0.49
N LYS A 109 -13.80 4.55 0.17
CA LYS A 109 -15.24 4.46 -0.04
C LYS A 109 -15.56 3.89 -1.41
N ARG A 110 -16.59 3.04 -1.46
CA ARG A 110 -17.08 2.40 -2.68
C ARG A 110 -18.46 2.94 -3.07
N GLN A 111 -18.74 2.88 -4.35
CA GLN A 111 -20.07 3.22 -4.89
C GLN A 111 -21.07 2.09 -4.70
N SER A 112 -20.62 0.87 -4.45
CA SER A 112 -21.44 -0.30 -4.18
C SER A 112 -21.11 -0.87 -2.80
N GLY A 113 -22.00 -1.67 -2.21
CA GLY A 113 -21.75 -2.38 -0.96
C GLY A 113 -20.72 -3.50 -1.07
N MET A 114 -20.09 -3.68 -2.24
CA MET A 114 -19.02 -4.65 -2.45
C MET A 114 -17.67 -3.95 -2.38
N GLU A 115 -16.88 -4.30 -1.40
CA GLU A 115 -15.51 -3.83 -1.24
C GLU A 115 -14.53 -4.93 -1.62
N HIS A 116 -13.54 -4.59 -2.44
CA HIS A 116 -12.53 -5.53 -2.89
C HIS A 116 -11.15 -4.90 -2.71
N TYR A 117 -10.25 -5.61 -2.07
CA TYR A 117 -8.89 -5.18 -1.74
C TYR A 117 -8.74 -4.07 -0.67
N ASN A 118 -9.81 -3.55 -0.07
CA ASN A 118 -9.69 -2.57 1.02
C ASN A 118 -8.89 -3.13 2.20
N VAL A 119 -8.89 -4.44 2.39
CA VAL A 119 -8.05 -5.11 3.39
C VAL A 119 -6.58 -4.72 3.27
N TRP A 120 -6.06 -4.48 2.08
CA TRP A 120 -4.68 -4.03 1.88
C TRP A 120 -4.46 -2.58 2.36
N SER A 121 -5.42 -1.68 2.09
CA SER A 121 -5.33 -0.32 2.62
C SER A 121 -5.32 -0.33 4.15
N PHE A 122 -6.20 -1.12 4.77
CA PHE A 122 -6.28 -1.24 6.23
C PHE A 122 -5.02 -1.82 6.85
N GLY A 123 -4.53 -2.95 6.34
CA GLY A 123 -3.37 -3.63 6.91
C GLY A 123 -2.10 -2.79 6.88
N TYR A 124 -1.79 -2.17 5.74
CA TYR A 124 -0.59 -1.35 5.61
C TYR A 124 -0.74 0.03 6.27
N ALA A 125 -1.92 0.65 6.25
CA ALA A 125 -2.14 1.88 7.00
C ALA A 125 -2.02 1.65 8.51
N LEU A 126 -2.58 0.56 9.04
CA LEU A 126 -2.49 0.20 10.45
C LEU A 126 -1.04 -0.03 10.88
N GLN A 127 -0.26 -0.76 10.07
CA GLN A 127 1.16 -0.95 10.32
C GLN A 127 1.90 0.38 10.35
N CYS A 128 1.69 1.22 9.34
CA CYS A 128 2.32 2.54 9.24
C CYS A 128 1.99 3.43 10.45
N PHE A 129 0.73 3.49 10.85
CA PHE A 129 0.31 4.30 11.99
C PHE A 129 0.90 3.80 13.30
N GLY A 130 0.89 2.49 13.53
CA GLY A 130 1.51 1.89 14.71
C GLY A 130 3.01 2.19 14.79
N GLU A 131 3.74 2.09 13.68
CA GLU A 131 5.16 2.42 13.62
C GLU A 131 5.43 3.92 13.85
N GLU A 132 4.62 4.82 13.31
CA GLU A 132 4.76 6.26 13.55
C GLU A 132 4.50 6.64 15.02
N ILE A 133 3.47 6.06 15.64
CA ILE A 133 3.19 6.27 17.07
C ILE A 133 4.35 5.77 17.92
N ALA A 134 4.86 4.55 17.64
CA ALA A 134 5.98 3.98 18.39
C ALA A 134 7.27 4.80 18.25
N ARG A 135 7.50 5.45 17.09
CA ARG A 135 8.69 6.31 16.84
C ARG A 135 8.66 7.59 17.65
N ASN A 136 7.50 8.21 17.81
CA ASN A 136 7.35 9.44 18.55
C ASN A 136 5.97 9.52 19.23
N PRO A 137 5.81 8.89 20.41
CA PRO A 137 4.53 8.82 21.12
C PRO A 137 3.95 10.19 21.53
N GLU A 138 4.79 11.21 21.61
CA GLU A 138 4.40 12.57 22.01
C GLU A 138 4.12 13.51 20.82
N ALA A 139 4.17 13.00 19.58
CA ALA A 139 3.90 13.82 18.42
C ALA A 139 2.44 14.31 18.39
N LEU A 140 2.23 15.56 17.96
CA LEU A 140 0.91 16.18 17.88
C LEU A 140 -0.10 15.38 17.03
N ARG A 141 0.37 14.58 16.11
CA ARG A 141 -0.44 13.72 15.23
C ARG A 141 -0.92 12.42 15.89
N VAL A 142 -0.33 12.00 16.99
CA VAL A 142 -0.61 10.71 17.65
C VAL A 142 -2.10 10.49 17.97
N PRO A 143 -2.86 11.47 18.50
CA PRO A 143 -4.29 11.26 18.73
C PRO A 143 -5.07 10.91 17.46
N GLN A 144 -4.73 11.52 16.32
CA GLN A 144 -5.35 11.25 15.03
C GLN A 144 -4.98 9.84 14.52
N LEU A 145 -3.71 9.45 14.64
CA LEU A 145 -3.23 8.12 14.27
C LEU A 145 -3.90 7.03 15.10
N ARG A 146 -4.06 7.24 16.42
CA ARG A 146 -4.79 6.30 17.31
C ARG A 146 -6.26 6.17 16.90
N ALA A 147 -6.94 7.28 16.65
CA ALA A 147 -8.33 7.26 16.22
C ALA A 147 -8.51 6.54 14.88
N ALA A 148 -7.62 6.78 13.92
CA ALA A 148 -7.61 6.09 12.63
C ALA A 148 -7.32 4.59 12.81
N SER A 149 -6.34 4.22 13.64
CA SER A 149 -6.03 2.82 13.95
C SER A 149 -7.23 2.08 14.56
N ALA A 150 -7.93 2.70 15.50
CA ALA A 150 -9.13 2.10 16.11
C ALA A 150 -10.23 1.83 15.06
N ARG A 151 -10.46 2.79 14.15
CA ARG A 151 -11.40 2.61 13.03
C ARG A 151 -10.98 1.48 12.09
N ILE A 152 -9.69 1.39 11.78
CA ILE A 152 -9.16 0.29 10.94
C ILE A 152 -9.40 -1.06 11.62
N VAL A 153 -9.14 -1.18 12.92
CA VAL A 153 -9.37 -2.44 13.66
C VAL A 153 -10.84 -2.82 13.63
N GLU A 154 -11.76 -1.87 13.81
CA GLU A 154 -13.19 -2.11 13.66
C GLU A 154 -13.54 -2.61 12.25
N ARG A 155 -13.03 -1.94 11.20
CA ARG A 155 -13.22 -2.36 9.82
C ARG A 155 -12.65 -3.75 9.55
N LEU A 156 -11.48 -4.07 10.07
CA LEU A 156 -10.87 -5.40 9.94
C LEU A 156 -11.72 -6.50 10.58
N GLY A 157 -12.42 -6.21 11.68
CA GLY A 157 -13.40 -7.14 12.26
C GLY A 157 -14.53 -7.52 11.30
N GLN A 158 -14.96 -6.59 10.45
CA GLN A 158 -15.98 -6.84 9.42
C GLN A 158 -15.45 -7.71 8.25
N TYR A 159 -14.15 -7.74 8.03
CA TYR A 159 -13.51 -8.55 6.98
C TYR A 159 -13.06 -9.93 7.45
N GLN A 160 -13.10 -10.19 8.75
CA GLN A 160 -12.65 -11.46 9.28
C GLN A 160 -13.60 -12.59 8.87
N THR A 161 -13.05 -13.65 8.32
CA THR A 161 -13.80 -14.82 7.88
C THR A 161 -14.10 -15.76 9.06
N LEU A 162 -15.06 -16.69 8.87
CA LEU A 162 -15.46 -17.64 9.92
C LEU A 162 -14.32 -18.53 10.42
N ASP A 163 -13.33 -18.78 9.57
CA ASP A 163 -12.14 -19.57 9.92
C ASP A 163 -11.06 -18.72 10.64
N GLY A 164 -11.35 -17.44 10.93
CA GLY A 164 -10.49 -16.54 11.69
C GLY A 164 -9.46 -15.77 10.86
N GLY A 165 -9.35 -16.03 9.56
CA GLY A 165 -8.45 -15.32 8.67
C GLY A 165 -9.08 -14.11 7.99
N TRP A 166 -8.39 -13.56 6.98
CA TRP A 166 -8.86 -12.45 6.14
C TRP A 166 -8.74 -12.78 4.66
N GLY A 167 -9.78 -12.43 3.90
CA GLY A 167 -9.83 -12.49 2.45
C GLY A 167 -9.80 -11.11 1.80
N TYR A 168 -10.05 -11.05 0.49
CA TYR A 168 -9.99 -9.80 -0.28
C TYR A 168 -11.32 -9.04 -0.33
N LEU A 169 -12.43 -9.69 -0.01
CA LEU A 169 -13.77 -9.24 -0.34
C LEU A 169 -14.57 -8.96 0.93
N SER A 170 -15.28 -7.85 0.98
CA SER A 170 -16.38 -7.59 1.90
C SER A 170 -17.66 -7.32 1.12
N LEU A 171 -18.80 -7.86 1.60
CA LEU A 171 -20.13 -7.74 1.04
C LEU A 171 -21.07 -7.09 2.05
N ASP A 172 -20.81 -5.85 2.41
CA ASP A 172 -21.61 -5.10 3.40
C ASP A 172 -23.09 -4.98 3.05
N ALA A 173 -23.44 -5.10 1.76
CA ALA A 173 -24.82 -4.99 1.29
C ALA A 173 -25.70 -6.19 1.64
N VAL A 174 -25.12 -7.29 2.14
CA VAL A 174 -25.87 -8.52 2.43
C VAL A 174 -25.56 -8.99 3.85
N PRO A 175 -26.35 -8.63 4.86
CA PRO A 175 -26.09 -8.90 6.28
C PRO A 175 -25.91 -10.39 6.64
N THR A 176 -26.27 -11.28 5.73
CA THR A 176 -26.22 -12.74 5.93
C THR A 176 -25.01 -13.42 5.31
N TYR A 177 -24.20 -12.71 4.52
CA TYR A 177 -23.01 -13.27 3.91
C TYR A 177 -21.74 -12.74 4.58
N GLN A 178 -20.94 -13.66 5.03
CA GLN A 178 -19.60 -13.36 5.49
C GLN A 178 -18.75 -12.81 4.33
N PRO A 179 -17.82 -11.89 4.62
CA PRO A 179 -17.14 -11.10 3.58
C PRO A 179 -16.33 -11.92 2.60
N SER A 180 -15.79 -13.05 2.99
CA SER A 180 -15.05 -13.96 2.12
C SER A 180 -15.27 -15.39 2.57
N PHE A 181 -15.51 -16.28 1.62
CA PHE A 181 -15.57 -17.73 1.94
C PHE A 181 -14.18 -18.33 2.21
N THR A 182 -13.13 -17.60 1.90
CA THR A 182 -11.77 -18.12 1.93
C THR A 182 -10.83 -17.07 2.50
N SER A 183 -10.28 -17.35 3.66
CA SER A 183 -9.13 -16.62 4.16
C SER A 183 -7.89 -16.94 3.31
N MET A 184 -6.96 -16.00 3.25
CA MET A 184 -5.70 -16.15 2.53
C MET A 184 -4.54 -15.90 3.46
N SER A 185 -3.56 -16.79 3.44
CA SER A 185 -2.38 -16.69 4.32
C SER A 185 -1.65 -15.35 4.19
N LEU A 186 -1.54 -14.83 2.95
CA LEU A 186 -0.87 -13.56 2.68
C LEU A 186 -1.61 -12.38 3.33
N THR A 187 -2.92 -12.26 3.13
CA THR A 187 -3.74 -11.20 3.76
C THR A 187 -3.76 -11.37 5.28
N THR A 188 -4.00 -12.57 5.76
CA THR A 188 -4.03 -12.86 7.20
C THR A 188 -2.71 -12.47 7.88
N ALA A 189 -1.57 -12.85 7.30
CA ALA A 189 -0.25 -12.47 7.83
C ALA A 189 -0.06 -10.95 7.86
N THR A 190 -0.46 -10.24 6.78
CA THR A 190 -0.37 -8.77 6.72
C THR A 190 -1.23 -8.11 7.79
N MET A 191 -2.47 -8.60 8.01
CA MET A 191 -3.35 -8.07 9.07
C MET A 191 -2.74 -8.30 10.45
N LEU A 192 -2.20 -9.48 10.73
CA LEU A 192 -1.55 -9.78 12.00
C LEU A 192 -0.32 -8.90 12.27
N VAL A 193 0.48 -8.60 11.24
CA VAL A 193 1.61 -7.67 11.36
C VAL A 193 1.10 -6.27 11.71
N GLY A 194 0.09 -5.75 11.00
CA GLY A 194 -0.51 -4.44 11.28
C GLY A 194 -1.09 -4.35 12.69
N MET A 195 -1.88 -5.34 13.10
CA MET A 195 -2.45 -5.41 14.45
C MET A 195 -1.38 -5.51 15.54
N GLY A 196 -0.32 -6.30 15.30
CA GLY A 196 0.81 -6.42 16.22
C GLY A 196 1.52 -5.09 16.45
N ARG A 197 1.68 -4.26 15.38
CA ARG A 197 2.25 -2.92 15.49
C ARG A 197 1.32 -1.94 16.20
N ALA A 198 0.01 -2.11 16.07
CA ALA A 198 -0.98 -1.22 16.68
C ALA A 198 -1.40 -1.65 18.10
N ARG A 199 -1.05 -2.85 18.56
CA ARG A 199 -1.50 -3.38 19.85
C ARG A 199 -1.03 -2.56 21.04
N ASP A 200 0.18 -2.04 20.95
CA ASP A 200 0.89 -1.40 22.06
C ASP A 200 0.83 0.15 21.96
N VAL A 201 -0.05 0.70 21.10
CA VAL A 201 -0.13 2.13 20.82
C VAL A 201 -1.51 2.76 21.09
#